data_baa516029d6a51f2fe2a5ae71fec7c38
#
_entry.id   baa516029d6a51f2fe2a5ae71fec7c38
#
_cell.length_a   1.000
_cell.length_b   1.000
_cell.length_c   1.000
_cell.angle_alpha   90.00
_cell.angle_beta   90.00
_cell.angle_gamma   90.00
#
_symmetry.space_group_name_H-M   'P 1'
#
loop_
_entity.id
_entity.type
_entity.pdbx_description
1 polymer ?
#
loop_
_entity_poly.entity_id
_entity_poly.type
_entity_poly.pdbx_seq_one_letter_code
_entity_poly.pdbx_strand_id
1 'polypeptide(L)'
;MIMATKHEVRRYKSNLFDELHSAALYETLASVEQDETRKQVYQDLAQSEHSHAQVWADKLRANGVEPKGRGHAVKTRLMKGLVRTFGAGFVLPTLAAAEFADRNK
;
A
#
# COMPACT_ATOMS: atom_id res chain seq x y z
N MET A 1 28.65 -10.15 -3.30
CA MET A 1 27.25 -9.70 -3.29
C MET A 1 27.16 -8.30 -3.91
N ILE A 2 26.26 -8.13 -4.86
CA ILE A 2 26.06 -6.85 -5.53
C ILE A 2 25.02 -6.04 -4.75
N MET A 3 25.42 -4.86 -4.28
CA MET A 3 24.51 -3.96 -3.61
C MET A 3 23.66 -3.20 -4.62
N ALA A 4 22.43 -2.92 -4.24
CA ALA A 4 21.54 -2.10 -5.07
C ALA A 4 22.08 -0.68 -5.21
N THR A 5 21.84 -0.07 -6.37
CA THR A 5 22.20 1.33 -6.63
C THR A 5 21.30 2.27 -5.79
N LYS A 6 21.70 3.54 -5.69
CA LYS A 6 20.87 4.57 -5.03
C LYS A 6 19.50 4.69 -5.70
N HIS A 7 19.45 4.53 -7.02
CA HIS A 7 18.21 4.57 -7.77
C HIS A 7 17.31 3.39 -7.39
N GLU A 8 17.88 2.20 -7.29
CA GLU A 8 17.13 1.00 -6.90
C GLU A 8 16.62 1.08 -5.46
N VAL A 9 17.45 1.57 -4.54
CA VAL A 9 17.05 1.78 -3.14
C VAL A 9 15.86 2.76 -3.07
N ARG A 10 15.92 3.84 -3.84
CA ARG A 10 14.84 4.83 -3.90
C ARG A 10 13.55 4.19 -4.43
N ARG A 11 13.66 3.33 -5.44
CA ARG A 11 12.53 2.59 -6.00
C ARG A 11 11.94 1.63 -4.96
N TYR A 12 12.78 0.93 -4.21
CA TYR A 12 12.31 0.03 -3.15
C TYR A 12 11.54 0.78 -2.07
N LYS A 13 12.04 1.96 -1.67
CA LYS A 13 11.35 2.82 -0.69
C LYS A 13 9.99 3.26 -1.22
N SER A 14 9.94 3.70 -2.48
CA SER A 14 8.70 4.14 -3.11
C SER A 14 7.69 3.00 -3.18
N ASN A 15 8.13 1.81 -3.59
CA ASN A 15 7.27 0.63 -3.66
C ASN A 15 6.75 0.23 -2.28
N LEU A 16 7.60 0.29 -1.26
CA LEU A 16 7.18 0.01 0.12
C LEU A 16 6.07 0.96 0.56
N PHE A 17 6.23 2.26 0.31
CA PHE A 17 5.20 3.24 0.65
C PHE A 17 3.90 2.97 -0.07
N ASP A 18 3.96 2.67 -1.37
CA ASP A 18 2.78 2.39 -2.18
C ASP A 18 2.00 1.18 -1.63
N GLU A 19 2.71 0.11 -1.28
CA GLU A 19 2.08 -1.09 -0.72
C GLU A 19 1.43 -0.81 0.65
N LEU A 20 2.13 -0.08 1.52
CA LEU A 20 1.61 0.26 2.85
C LEU A 20 0.40 1.20 2.74
N HIS A 21 0.44 2.14 1.80
CA HIS A 21 -0.67 3.05 1.54
C HIS A 21 -1.90 2.26 1.06
N SER A 22 -1.71 1.37 0.09
CA SER A 22 -2.78 0.51 -0.43
C SER A 22 -3.36 -0.39 0.65
N ALA A 23 -2.50 -1.00 1.48
CA ALA A 23 -2.95 -1.84 2.59
C ALA A 23 -3.85 -1.05 3.55
N ALA A 24 -3.44 0.16 3.89
CA ALA A 24 -4.20 1.03 4.80
C ALA A 24 -5.57 1.41 4.20
N LEU A 25 -5.62 1.67 2.88
CA LEU A 25 -6.87 1.99 2.20
C LEU A 25 -7.81 0.77 2.16
N TYR A 26 -7.29 -0.41 1.85
CA TYR A 26 -8.12 -1.63 1.86
C TYR A 26 -8.64 -1.95 3.25
N GLU A 27 -7.83 -1.76 4.29
CA GLU A 27 -8.29 -1.93 5.67
C GLU A 27 -9.42 -0.96 6.00
N THR A 28 -9.30 0.28 5.55
CA THR A 28 -10.33 1.31 5.75
C THR A 28 -11.61 0.94 4.98
N LEU A 29 -11.48 0.49 3.73
CA LEU A 29 -12.61 0.04 2.93
C LEU A 29 -13.33 -1.12 3.62
N ALA A 30 -12.58 -2.09 4.15
CA ALA A 30 -13.15 -3.20 4.89
C ALA A 30 -13.94 -2.72 6.11
N SER A 31 -13.43 -1.69 6.80
CA SER A 31 -14.05 -1.17 8.02
C SER A 31 -15.41 -0.49 7.77
N VAL A 32 -15.65 0.01 6.56
CA VAL A 32 -16.91 0.69 6.21
C VAL A 32 -17.82 -0.15 5.33
N GLU A 33 -17.36 -1.32 4.86
CA GLU A 33 -18.13 -2.17 3.97
C GLU A 33 -19.22 -2.93 4.72
N GLN A 34 -20.45 -2.86 4.23
CA GLN A 34 -21.60 -3.54 4.84
C GLN A 34 -21.78 -4.96 4.33
N ASP A 35 -21.36 -5.22 3.09
CA ASP A 35 -21.45 -6.56 2.50
C ASP A 35 -20.30 -7.44 2.97
N GLU A 36 -20.63 -8.58 3.61
CA GLU A 36 -19.60 -9.44 4.19
C GLU A 36 -18.66 -10.03 3.15
N THR A 37 -19.13 -10.33 1.96
CA THR A 37 -18.29 -10.89 0.89
C THR A 37 -17.27 -9.84 0.41
N ARG A 38 -17.71 -8.61 0.17
CA ARG A 38 -16.81 -7.53 -0.24
C ARG A 38 -15.85 -7.16 0.88
N LYS A 39 -16.33 -7.16 2.13
CA LYS A 39 -15.48 -6.90 3.28
C LYS A 39 -14.32 -7.89 3.34
N GLN A 40 -14.60 -9.17 3.14
CA GLN A 40 -13.57 -10.22 3.13
C GLN A 40 -12.58 -9.99 1.99
N VAL A 41 -13.07 -9.60 0.82
CA VAL A 41 -12.19 -9.29 -0.34
C VAL A 41 -11.23 -8.16 0.04
N TYR A 42 -11.71 -7.08 0.66
CA TYR A 42 -10.86 -5.98 1.08
C TYR A 42 -9.83 -6.40 2.14
N GLN A 43 -10.23 -7.26 3.07
CA GLN A 43 -9.32 -7.79 4.08
C GLN A 43 -8.21 -8.63 3.42
N ASP A 44 -8.57 -9.47 2.46
CA ASP A 44 -7.60 -10.29 1.73
C ASP A 44 -6.65 -9.44 0.90
N LEU A 45 -7.17 -8.38 0.26
CA LEU A 45 -6.34 -7.45 -0.51
C LEU A 45 -5.37 -6.70 0.40
N ALA A 46 -5.82 -6.27 1.58
CA ALA A 46 -4.95 -5.62 2.56
C ALA A 46 -3.81 -6.56 2.99
N GLN A 47 -4.13 -7.82 3.25
CA GLN A 47 -3.14 -8.82 3.63
C GLN A 47 -2.11 -9.02 2.51
N SER A 48 -2.57 -9.10 1.27
CA SER A 48 -1.70 -9.22 0.10
C SER A 48 -0.74 -8.04 -0.01
N GLU A 49 -1.26 -6.81 0.20
CA GLU A 49 -0.42 -5.61 0.16
C GLU A 49 0.62 -5.61 1.27
N HIS A 50 0.27 -6.09 2.47
CA HIS A 50 1.25 -6.23 3.55
C HIS A 50 2.35 -7.23 3.18
N SER A 51 2.00 -8.31 2.50
CA SER A 51 2.99 -9.31 2.03
C SER A 51 3.94 -8.70 0.99
N HIS A 52 3.40 -7.89 0.05
CA HIS A 52 4.23 -7.17 -0.92
C HIS A 52 5.16 -6.17 -0.22
N ALA A 53 4.64 -5.45 0.76
CA ALA A 53 5.43 -4.49 1.54
C ALA A 53 6.61 -5.19 2.22
N GLN A 54 6.40 -6.40 2.73
CA GLN A 54 7.45 -7.18 3.39
C GLN A 54 8.60 -7.48 2.43
N VAL A 55 8.28 -7.78 1.16
CA VAL A 55 9.31 -8.04 0.14
C VAL A 55 10.22 -6.81 -0.03
N TRP A 56 9.63 -5.62 -0.15
CA TRP A 56 10.41 -4.40 -0.31
C TRP A 56 11.18 -4.03 0.96
N ALA A 57 10.58 -4.24 2.13
CA ALA A 57 11.26 -4.02 3.40
C ALA A 57 12.49 -4.94 3.54
N ASP A 58 12.36 -6.21 3.15
CA ASP A 58 13.46 -7.16 3.20
C ASP A 58 14.58 -6.78 2.24
N LYS A 59 14.24 -6.30 1.03
CA LYS A 59 15.24 -5.81 0.08
C LYS A 59 16.00 -4.61 0.61
N LEU A 60 15.31 -3.69 1.28
CA LEU A 60 15.95 -2.53 1.90
C LEU A 60 16.91 -2.96 3.00
N ARG A 61 16.47 -3.85 3.89
CA ARG A 61 17.32 -4.36 4.98
C ARG A 61 18.55 -5.08 4.44
N ALA A 62 18.39 -5.86 3.37
CA ALA A 62 19.50 -6.56 2.73
C ALA A 62 20.55 -5.59 2.19
N ASN A 63 20.18 -4.34 1.93
CA ASN A 63 21.08 -3.29 1.46
C ASN A 63 21.46 -2.30 2.57
N GLY A 64 21.25 -2.68 3.84
CA GLY A 64 21.64 -1.87 4.98
C GLY A 64 20.76 -0.63 5.18
N VAL A 65 19.56 -0.61 4.62
CA VAL A 65 18.65 0.52 4.72
C VAL A 65 17.47 0.15 5.61
N GLU A 66 17.21 0.95 6.64
CA GLU A 66 16.07 0.74 7.51
C GLU A 66 14.78 1.14 6.78
N PRO A 67 13.80 0.22 6.68
CA PRO A 67 12.54 0.52 5.97
C PRO A 67 11.61 1.37 6.83
N LYS A 68 11.73 2.68 6.70
CA LYS A 68 10.89 3.64 7.44
C LYS A 68 9.74 4.12 6.56
N GLY A 69 8.52 4.00 7.07
CA GLY A 69 7.32 4.47 6.39
C GLY A 69 7.06 5.95 6.64
N ARG A 70 7.86 6.81 6.03
CA ARG A 70 7.68 8.27 6.14
C ARG A 70 7.18 8.85 4.82
N GLY A 71 6.62 10.03 4.89
CA GLY A 71 6.31 10.85 3.72
C GLY A 71 4.90 10.66 3.17
N HIS A 72 4.30 9.49 3.32
CA HIS A 72 2.96 9.24 2.80
C HIS A 72 1.88 9.16 3.89
N ALA A 73 2.27 9.34 5.16
CA ALA A 73 1.34 9.26 6.30
C ALA A 73 0.20 10.28 6.20
N VAL A 74 0.51 11.52 5.82
CA VAL A 74 -0.49 12.57 5.67
C VAL A 74 -1.46 12.24 4.55
N LYS A 75 -0.94 11.82 3.38
CA LYS A 75 -1.76 11.42 2.24
C LYS A 75 -2.67 10.24 2.61
N THR A 76 -2.12 9.24 3.29
CA THR A 76 -2.90 8.07 3.72
C THR A 76 -4.00 8.47 4.70
N ARG A 77 -3.71 9.32 5.67
CA ARG A 77 -4.69 9.82 6.63
C ARG A 77 -5.82 10.58 5.96
N LEU A 78 -5.46 11.43 5.00
CA LEU A 78 -6.44 12.19 4.24
C LEU A 78 -7.36 11.27 3.46
N MET A 79 -6.81 10.28 2.76
CA MET A 79 -7.58 9.31 1.99
C MET A 79 -8.48 8.46 2.88
N LYS A 80 -8.01 8.06 4.05
CA LYS A 80 -8.84 7.34 5.03
C LYS A 80 -10.05 8.17 5.45
N GLY A 81 -9.83 9.46 5.70
CA GLY A 81 -10.91 10.39 6.05
C GLY A 81 -11.94 10.52 4.93
N LEU A 82 -11.48 10.61 3.68
CA LEU A 82 -12.36 10.68 2.51
C LEU A 82 -13.19 9.40 2.34
N VAL A 83 -12.58 8.23 2.54
CA VAL A 83 -13.32 6.96 2.48
C VAL A 83 -14.40 6.90 3.55
N ARG A 84 -14.08 7.29 4.77
CA ARG A 84 -15.04 7.27 5.88
C ARG A 84 -16.19 8.24 5.67
N THR A 85 -15.92 9.39 5.01
CA THR A 85 -16.91 10.44 4.78
C THR A 85 -17.76 10.17 3.55
N PHE A 86 -17.14 9.79 2.43
CA PHE A 86 -17.81 9.68 1.13
C PHE A 86 -17.98 8.24 0.63
N GLY A 87 -17.41 7.26 1.33
CA GLY A 87 -17.54 5.85 1.00
C GLY A 87 -16.54 5.37 -0.04
N ALA A 88 -16.64 4.08 -0.37
CA ALA A 88 -15.67 3.37 -1.22
C ALA A 88 -15.62 3.90 -2.65
N GLY A 89 -16.77 4.30 -3.20
CA GLY A 89 -16.86 4.75 -4.60
C GLY A 89 -15.92 5.91 -4.93
N PHE A 90 -15.54 6.69 -3.94
CA PHE A 90 -14.65 7.84 -4.13
C PHE A 90 -13.21 7.43 -4.47
N VAL A 91 -12.73 6.32 -3.90
CA VAL A 91 -11.31 5.93 -4.03
C VAL A 91 -11.08 4.69 -4.89
N LEU A 92 -12.12 3.92 -5.22
CA LEU A 92 -11.96 2.70 -6.02
C LEU A 92 -11.26 2.91 -7.36
N PRO A 93 -11.56 3.97 -8.15
CA PRO A 93 -10.82 4.20 -9.38
C PRO A 93 -9.33 4.42 -9.15
N THR A 94 -8.96 5.12 -8.08
CA THR A 94 -7.56 5.36 -7.72
C THR A 94 -6.86 4.06 -7.34
N LEU A 95 -7.54 3.21 -6.56
CA LEU A 95 -7.00 1.90 -6.18
C LEU A 95 -6.83 0.98 -7.39
N ALA A 96 -7.78 0.99 -8.33
CA ALA A 96 -7.67 0.19 -9.54
C ALA A 96 -6.44 0.60 -10.35
N ALA A 97 -6.19 1.90 -10.47
CA ALA A 97 -4.99 2.40 -11.17
C ALA A 97 -3.72 1.99 -10.45
N ALA A 98 -3.69 2.04 -9.11
CA ALA A 98 -2.55 1.65 -8.31
C ALA A 98 -2.26 0.15 -8.45
N GLU A 99 -3.29 -0.70 -8.47
CA GLU A 99 -3.14 -2.13 -8.67
C GLU A 99 -2.58 -2.46 -10.05
N PHE A 100 -3.04 -1.74 -11.08
CA PHE A 100 -2.50 -1.91 -12.42
C PHE A 100 -1.01 -1.55 -12.47
N ALA A 101 -0.63 -0.44 -11.85
CA ALA A 101 0.77 -0.02 -11.77
C ALA A 101 1.62 -1.03 -11.01
N ASP A 102 1.09 -1.61 -9.93
CA ASP A 102 1.77 -2.61 -9.11
C ASP A 102 2.11 -3.86 -9.91
N ARG A 103 1.20 -4.30 -10.77
CA ARG A 103 1.43 -5.49 -11.62
C ARG A 103 2.58 -5.32 -12.60
N ASN A 104 2.97 -4.09 -12.87
CA ASN A 104 4.06 -3.77 -13.82
C ASN A 104 5.38 -3.43 -13.13
N LYS A 105 5.45 -3.60 -11.82
CA LYS A 105 6.70 -3.46 -11.06
C LYS A 105 7.60 -4.67 -11.29
#